data_d12ae90ec1faeacd27fa02dfc8b1785d
#
_entry.id   d12ae90ec1faeacd27fa02dfc8b1785d
#
_cell.length_a   1.000
_cell.length_b   1.000
_cell.length_c   1.000
_cell.angle_alpha   90.00
_cell.angle_beta   90.00
_cell.angle_gamma   90.00
#
_symmetry.space_group_name_H-M   'P 1'
#
loop_
_entity.id
_entity.type
_entity.pdbx_description
1 polymer ?
#
loop_
_entity_poly.entity_id
_entity_poly.type
_entity_poly.pdbx_seq_one_letter_code
_entity_poly.pdbx_strand_id
1 'polypeptide(L)'
;MSKVKTGITLFSLGTPYLKGKLDLEGVIRTAAELGAEGYEIVATQMIPSYPFVSDEFVEFINKCKEKYGIGPICYSANMDRGMLKDRDLTEDEMVARAITDIMSANKLGCTVMREQYLLSPEGLKRIAPYAEAYNVHVGIEIHNPESPITPAIMDYVKVIEETGSKYIGFVPDFGCFAIKPNKPYWDRALAAGATEEQLNKCAQLRYDEVPLEEAMKIMAEDIEKCPALGGTLNSMYGFVQFRKSCTKELEGLKRILPYCFEMHGKCHYVDENLHEVSIPYEEIIPVVAASDYDGFIVTEYEDEGGYDAIEQTTRHVAMVKKLLNQ
;
A
#
# COMPACT_ATOMS: atom_id res chain seq x y z
N MET A 1 -23.86 1.35 -10.85
CA MET A 1 -22.45 1.05 -11.06
C MET A 1 -21.66 1.90 -10.09
N SER A 2 -20.67 1.34 -9.44
CA SER A 2 -19.77 2.08 -8.54
C SER A 2 -19.05 3.18 -9.31
N LYS A 3 -18.80 4.33 -8.64
CA LYS A 3 -17.97 5.41 -9.20
C LYS A 3 -16.47 5.13 -9.00
N VAL A 4 -16.14 4.17 -8.13
CA VAL A 4 -14.77 3.79 -7.81
C VAL A 4 -14.11 3.13 -9.02
N LYS A 5 -12.90 3.56 -9.33
CA LYS A 5 -12.11 3.06 -10.47
C LYS A 5 -11.09 2.02 -9.99
N THR A 6 -10.62 1.20 -10.90
CA THR A 6 -9.59 0.21 -10.61
C THR A 6 -8.26 0.58 -11.26
N GLY A 7 -7.19 0.58 -10.47
CA GLY A 7 -5.83 0.81 -10.93
C GLY A 7 -4.88 -0.31 -10.53
N ILE A 8 -3.63 -0.17 -10.90
CA ILE A 8 -2.54 -1.06 -10.46
C ILE A 8 -1.36 -0.18 -10.04
N THR A 9 -0.84 -0.39 -8.83
CA THR A 9 0.50 0.12 -8.54
C THR A 9 1.52 -0.74 -9.28
N LEU A 10 2.44 -0.12 -10.00
CA LEU A 10 3.47 -0.84 -10.74
C LEU A 10 4.42 -1.63 -9.81
N PHE A 11 4.34 -1.38 -8.50
CA PHE A 11 4.97 -2.21 -7.46
C PHE A 11 4.55 -3.68 -7.56
N SER A 12 3.28 -3.95 -7.87
CA SER A 12 2.73 -5.31 -8.05
C SER A 12 3.49 -6.13 -9.10
N LEU A 13 4.12 -5.46 -10.06
CA LEU A 13 4.92 -6.05 -11.13
C LEU A 13 6.43 -5.81 -10.91
N GLY A 14 6.82 -5.40 -9.70
CA GLY A 14 8.18 -5.05 -9.33
C GLY A 14 9.16 -6.23 -9.50
N THR A 15 8.79 -7.43 -9.11
CA THR A 15 9.65 -8.62 -9.26
C THR A 15 10.00 -8.94 -10.71
N PRO A 16 9.06 -9.04 -11.68
CA PRO A 16 9.43 -9.19 -13.09
C PRO A 16 10.21 -8.00 -13.65
N TYR A 17 9.96 -6.79 -13.19
CA TYR A 17 10.72 -5.60 -13.57
C TYR A 17 12.17 -5.63 -13.06
N LEU A 18 12.38 -5.83 -11.76
CA LEU A 18 13.71 -5.85 -11.14
C LEU A 18 14.57 -7.02 -11.61
N LYS A 19 13.94 -8.15 -12.00
CA LYS A 19 14.62 -9.30 -12.60
C LYS A 19 14.88 -9.13 -14.12
N GLY A 20 14.54 -7.98 -14.70
CA GLY A 20 14.74 -7.68 -16.12
C GLY A 20 13.91 -8.53 -17.09
N LYS A 21 12.83 -9.16 -16.60
CA LYS A 21 11.86 -9.89 -17.45
C LYS A 21 10.94 -8.92 -18.20
N LEU A 22 10.62 -7.79 -17.58
CA LEU A 22 9.87 -6.68 -18.15
C LEU A 22 10.72 -5.41 -18.01
N ASP A 23 10.75 -4.57 -19.04
CA ASP A 23 11.13 -3.17 -18.92
C ASP A 23 9.93 -2.33 -18.48
N LEU A 24 10.12 -1.04 -18.25
CA LEU A 24 9.05 -0.17 -17.76
C LEU A 24 7.87 -0.07 -18.73
N GLU A 25 8.13 -0.07 -20.05
CA GLU A 25 7.06 -0.12 -21.05
C GLU A 25 6.28 -1.43 -20.95
N GLY A 26 6.97 -2.55 -20.78
CA GLY A 26 6.37 -3.86 -20.58
C GLY A 26 5.50 -3.93 -19.31
N VAL A 27 5.93 -3.30 -18.22
CA VAL A 27 5.14 -3.19 -16.98
C VAL A 27 3.85 -2.40 -17.20
N ILE A 28 3.95 -1.21 -17.85
CA ILE A 28 2.78 -0.36 -18.17
C ILE A 28 1.82 -1.09 -19.11
N ARG A 29 2.36 -1.75 -20.15
CA ARG A 29 1.56 -2.58 -21.06
C ARG A 29 0.81 -3.67 -20.31
N THR A 30 1.50 -4.41 -19.45
CA THR A 30 0.88 -5.48 -18.64
C THR A 30 -0.24 -4.92 -17.77
N ALA A 31 -0.05 -3.78 -17.11
CA ALA A 31 -1.11 -3.14 -16.32
C ALA A 31 -2.35 -2.81 -17.19
N ALA A 32 -2.15 -2.31 -18.42
CA ALA A 32 -3.23 -2.04 -19.36
C ALA A 32 -3.95 -3.34 -19.80
N GLU A 33 -3.19 -4.39 -20.12
CA GLU A 33 -3.73 -5.69 -20.54
C GLU A 33 -4.55 -6.37 -19.42
N LEU A 34 -4.19 -6.12 -18.15
CA LEU A 34 -4.95 -6.56 -16.98
C LEU A 34 -6.21 -5.72 -16.73
N GLY A 35 -6.42 -4.66 -17.51
CA GLY A 35 -7.62 -3.84 -17.48
C GLY A 35 -7.60 -2.75 -16.40
N ALA A 36 -6.42 -2.27 -16.00
CA ALA A 36 -6.29 -1.08 -15.17
C ALA A 36 -6.81 0.17 -15.93
N GLU A 37 -7.47 1.08 -15.20
CA GLU A 37 -7.91 2.37 -15.72
C GLU A 37 -6.84 3.47 -15.53
N GLY A 38 -5.81 3.18 -14.75
CA GLY A 38 -4.65 4.00 -14.49
C GLY A 38 -3.63 3.24 -13.65
N TYR A 39 -2.47 3.83 -13.41
CA TYR A 39 -1.46 3.17 -12.61
C TYR A 39 -0.74 4.14 -11.65
N GLU A 40 -0.29 3.61 -10.53
CA GLU A 40 0.65 4.27 -9.64
C GLU A 40 2.08 3.93 -10.07
N ILE A 41 2.95 4.96 -10.20
CA ILE A 41 4.36 4.79 -10.52
C ILE A 41 5.23 4.83 -9.27
N VAL A 42 6.09 3.83 -9.08
CA VAL A 42 7.03 3.77 -7.95
C VAL A 42 8.26 4.62 -8.25
N ALA A 43 8.29 5.83 -7.73
CA ALA A 43 9.23 6.86 -8.15
C ALA A 43 10.70 6.44 -7.97
N THR A 44 11.06 5.91 -6.80
CA THR A 44 12.44 5.49 -6.47
C THR A 44 12.97 4.34 -7.32
N GLN A 45 12.07 3.50 -7.85
CA GLN A 45 12.45 2.31 -8.61
C GLN A 45 12.38 2.52 -10.13
N MET A 46 11.53 3.43 -10.60
CA MET A 46 11.13 3.50 -12.00
C MET A 46 11.48 4.82 -12.68
N ILE A 47 11.84 5.86 -11.92
CA ILE A 47 12.24 7.16 -12.49
C ILE A 47 13.77 7.25 -12.48
N PRO A 48 14.42 7.20 -13.67
CA PRO A 48 15.89 7.13 -13.73
C PRO A 48 16.61 8.34 -13.10
N SER A 49 15.96 9.50 -13.15
CA SER A 49 16.52 10.78 -12.65
C SER A 49 15.95 11.18 -11.27
N TYR A 50 15.31 10.23 -10.57
CA TYR A 50 14.75 10.49 -9.25
C TYR A 50 15.71 11.25 -8.33
N PRO A 51 15.29 12.29 -7.60
CA PRO A 51 13.90 12.75 -7.39
C PRO A 51 13.31 13.65 -8.48
N PHE A 52 14.08 13.99 -9.49
CA PHE A 52 13.64 14.86 -10.56
C PHE A 52 13.13 14.04 -11.74
N VAL A 53 12.17 14.58 -12.45
CA VAL A 53 11.63 13.98 -13.67
C VAL A 53 12.19 14.72 -14.89
N SER A 54 12.88 14.02 -15.77
CA SER A 54 13.38 14.62 -17.01
C SER A 54 12.27 14.78 -18.06
N ASP A 55 12.47 15.67 -19.03
CA ASP A 55 11.51 15.87 -20.12
C ASP A 55 11.41 14.63 -21.02
N GLU A 56 12.53 13.95 -21.23
CA GLU A 56 12.58 12.69 -21.99
C GLU A 56 11.75 11.59 -21.31
N PHE A 57 11.75 11.55 -19.97
CA PHE A 57 10.93 10.59 -19.25
C PHE A 57 9.44 10.94 -19.35
N VAL A 58 9.08 12.22 -19.29
CA VAL A 58 7.69 12.67 -19.54
C VAL A 58 7.23 12.28 -20.94
N GLU A 59 8.07 12.48 -21.96
CA GLU A 59 7.77 12.07 -23.34
C GLU A 59 7.57 10.54 -23.44
N PHE A 60 8.41 9.76 -22.77
CA PHE A 60 8.27 8.31 -22.71
C PHE A 60 6.91 7.90 -22.11
N ILE A 61 6.54 8.47 -20.96
CA ILE A 61 5.26 8.19 -20.28
C ILE A 61 4.07 8.59 -21.17
N ASN A 62 4.15 9.75 -21.84
CA ASN A 62 3.10 10.19 -22.77
C ASN A 62 2.94 9.24 -23.96
N LYS A 63 4.03 8.76 -24.55
CA LYS A 63 3.99 7.74 -25.61
C LYS A 63 3.34 6.43 -25.13
N CYS A 64 3.67 5.98 -23.91
CA CYS A 64 3.02 4.82 -23.32
C CYS A 64 1.51 5.05 -23.11
N LYS A 65 1.12 6.22 -22.61
CA LYS A 65 -0.28 6.60 -22.43
C LYS A 65 -1.06 6.61 -23.74
N GLU A 66 -0.50 7.19 -24.81
CA GLU A 66 -1.11 7.17 -26.15
C GLU A 66 -1.25 5.73 -26.69
N LYS A 67 -0.24 4.89 -26.46
CA LYS A 67 -0.19 3.53 -26.99
C LYS A 67 -1.10 2.55 -26.24
N TYR A 68 -1.19 2.66 -24.93
CA TYR A 68 -1.88 1.69 -24.09
C TYR A 68 -3.19 2.20 -23.47
N GLY A 69 -3.50 3.49 -23.61
CA GLY A 69 -4.75 4.08 -23.14
C GLY A 69 -4.83 4.35 -21.65
N ILE A 70 -3.77 4.09 -20.88
CA ILE A 70 -3.71 4.35 -19.44
C ILE A 70 -2.53 5.26 -19.09
N GLY A 71 -2.67 6.07 -18.05
CA GLY A 71 -1.62 7.00 -17.59
C GLY A 71 -1.35 6.88 -16.09
N PRO A 72 -0.29 7.55 -15.60
CA PRO A 72 -0.02 7.61 -14.19
C PRO A 72 -1.09 8.45 -13.49
N ILE A 73 -1.68 7.91 -12.43
CA ILE A 73 -2.67 8.57 -11.58
C ILE A 73 -2.05 9.01 -10.28
N CYS A 74 -1.09 8.24 -9.78
CA CYS A 74 -0.40 8.47 -8.53
C CYS A 74 1.12 8.35 -8.68
N TYR A 75 1.82 9.22 -7.98
CA TYR A 75 3.26 9.21 -7.78
C TYR A 75 3.54 8.62 -6.39
N SER A 76 4.06 7.41 -6.37
CA SER A 76 4.43 6.74 -5.13
C SER A 76 5.78 7.26 -4.65
N ALA A 77 5.75 8.26 -3.77
CA ALA A 77 6.94 8.76 -3.10
C ALA A 77 7.38 7.80 -2.01
N ASN A 78 8.67 7.80 -1.73
CA ASN A 78 9.26 6.96 -0.70
C ASN A 78 10.15 7.81 0.19
N MET A 79 9.59 8.26 1.32
CA MET A 79 10.34 9.02 2.30
C MET A 79 11.17 8.06 3.16
N ASP A 80 12.47 8.12 2.99
CA ASP A 80 13.42 7.37 3.81
C ASP A 80 14.25 8.33 4.65
N ARG A 81 14.03 8.32 5.97
CA ARG A 81 14.82 9.11 6.92
C ARG A 81 16.29 8.74 6.89
N GLY A 82 16.59 7.47 6.73
CA GLY A 82 17.92 6.89 6.78
C GLY A 82 18.72 7.00 5.47
N MET A 83 18.30 7.82 4.51
CA MET A 83 18.97 7.90 3.21
C MET A 83 20.37 8.52 3.26
N LEU A 84 20.70 9.25 4.33
CA LEU A 84 22.06 9.75 4.57
C LEU A 84 22.87 8.73 5.36
N LYS A 85 24.16 8.60 5.03
CA LYS A 85 25.05 7.57 5.60
C LYS A 85 25.29 7.73 7.10
N ASP A 86 25.27 8.94 7.60
CA ASP A 86 25.78 9.33 8.93
C ASP A 86 24.70 9.89 9.87
N ARG A 87 23.52 10.19 9.36
CA ARG A 87 22.38 10.67 10.15
C ARG A 87 21.06 10.53 9.43
N ASP A 88 19.99 10.61 10.16
CA ASP A 88 18.65 10.74 9.61
C ASP A 88 18.41 12.12 8.98
N LEU A 89 17.47 12.20 8.05
CA LEU A 89 16.96 13.48 7.56
C LEU A 89 16.28 14.25 8.68
N THR A 90 16.51 15.56 8.70
CA THR A 90 15.75 16.48 9.53
C THR A 90 14.33 16.67 8.97
N GLU A 91 13.41 17.16 9.77
CA GLU A 91 12.06 17.50 9.33
C GLU A 91 12.05 18.49 8.16
N ASP A 92 12.92 19.49 8.18
CA ASP A 92 13.03 20.46 7.08
C ASP A 92 13.51 19.83 5.79
N GLU A 93 14.42 18.86 5.85
CA GLU A 93 14.89 18.10 4.69
C GLU A 93 13.78 17.19 4.16
N MET A 94 13.00 16.56 5.02
CA MET A 94 11.84 15.75 4.61
C MET A 94 10.75 16.60 3.94
N VAL A 95 10.44 17.77 4.49
CA VAL A 95 9.50 18.73 3.87
C VAL A 95 10.01 19.19 2.51
N ALA A 96 11.29 19.56 2.38
CA ALA A 96 11.88 19.96 1.11
C ALA A 96 11.82 18.82 0.08
N ARG A 97 12.03 17.58 0.52
CA ARG A 97 11.92 16.40 -0.32
C ARG A 97 10.49 16.19 -0.82
N ALA A 98 9.51 16.22 0.08
CA ALA A 98 8.11 16.08 -0.27
C ALA A 98 7.66 17.16 -1.28
N ILE A 99 8.14 18.40 -1.15
CA ILE A 99 7.87 19.47 -2.13
C ILE A 99 8.47 19.11 -3.50
N THR A 100 9.67 18.55 -3.55
CA THR A 100 10.28 18.08 -4.81
C THR A 100 9.47 16.96 -5.44
N ASP A 101 8.97 16.02 -4.65
CA ASP A 101 8.13 14.92 -5.12
C ASP A 101 6.76 15.43 -5.61
N ILE A 102 6.16 16.44 -4.97
CA ILE A 102 4.95 17.13 -5.46
C ILE A 102 5.18 17.73 -6.86
N MET A 103 6.31 18.44 -7.05
CA MET A 103 6.67 19.02 -8.36
C MET A 103 6.87 17.93 -9.42
N SER A 104 7.48 16.82 -9.06
CA SER A 104 7.71 15.67 -9.94
C SER A 104 6.41 14.96 -10.30
N ALA A 105 5.50 14.78 -9.34
CA ALA A 105 4.15 14.26 -9.56
C ALA A 105 3.36 15.11 -10.54
N ASN A 106 3.34 16.43 -10.32
CA ASN A 106 2.71 17.38 -11.24
C ASN A 106 3.29 17.29 -12.66
N LYS A 107 4.63 17.26 -12.79
CA LYS A 107 5.31 17.16 -14.08
C LYS A 107 4.97 15.89 -14.84
N LEU A 108 4.73 14.78 -14.17
CA LEU A 108 4.26 13.52 -14.75
C LEU A 108 2.75 13.51 -15.06
N GLY A 109 2.01 14.50 -14.59
CA GLY A 109 0.55 14.54 -14.72
C GLY A 109 -0.20 13.70 -13.72
N CYS A 110 0.46 13.26 -12.63
CA CYS A 110 -0.20 12.60 -11.51
C CYS A 110 -1.04 13.61 -10.73
N THR A 111 -2.26 13.23 -10.38
CA THR A 111 -3.16 14.05 -9.55
C THR A 111 -3.06 13.70 -8.09
N VAL A 112 -2.48 12.57 -7.76
CA VAL A 112 -2.21 12.07 -6.41
C VAL A 112 -0.72 11.83 -6.23
N MET A 113 -0.23 12.10 -5.04
CA MET A 113 1.07 11.66 -4.53
C MET A 113 0.83 10.86 -3.25
N ARG A 114 1.24 9.61 -3.23
CA ARG A 114 1.27 8.82 -2.01
C ARG A 114 2.58 9.09 -1.28
N GLU A 115 2.49 9.49 -0.03
CA GLU A 115 3.62 9.70 0.85
C GLU A 115 3.55 8.73 2.02
N GLN A 116 4.69 8.24 2.47
CA GLN A 116 4.72 7.37 3.64
C GLN A 116 4.52 8.17 4.94
N TYR A 117 4.03 7.52 5.98
CA TYR A 117 3.77 8.10 7.31
C TYR A 117 5.01 8.64 8.05
N LEU A 118 6.19 8.57 7.42
CA LEU A 118 7.43 9.15 7.98
C LEU A 118 7.48 10.68 7.89
N LEU A 119 6.73 11.30 6.97
CA LEU A 119 6.49 12.74 6.99
C LEU A 119 5.52 13.04 8.14
N SER A 120 5.93 13.84 9.12
CA SER A 120 5.12 14.12 10.31
C SER A 120 3.81 14.87 10.00
N PRO A 121 2.80 14.87 10.91
CA PRO A 121 1.61 15.71 10.75
C PRO A 121 1.95 17.19 10.53
N GLU A 122 2.95 17.74 11.21
CA GLU A 122 3.41 19.12 11.00
C GLU A 122 4.07 19.27 9.61
N GLY A 123 4.85 18.27 9.16
CA GLY A 123 5.41 18.24 7.81
C GLY A 123 4.31 18.25 6.75
N LEU A 124 3.27 17.43 6.92
CA LEU A 124 2.09 17.40 6.04
C LEU A 124 1.40 18.78 5.98
N LYS A 125 1.22 19.44 7.10
CA LYS A 125 0.68 20.81 7.17
C LYS A 125 1.53 21.80 6.37
N ARG A 126 2.85 21.71 6.49
CA ARG A 126 3.80 22.60 5.82
C ARG A 126 3.82 22.46 4.31
N ILE A 127 3.55 21.27 3.78
CA ILE A 127 3.50 21.04 2.33
C ILE A 127 2.14 21.34 1.71
N ALA A 128 1.07 21.49 2.48
CA ALA A 128 -0.29 21.72 1.97
C ALA A 128 -0.40 22.90 0.97
N PRO A 129 0.24 24.07 1.16
CA PRO A 129 0.21 25.17 0.19
C PRO A 129 0.88 24.81 -1.15
N TYR A 130 1.91 23.94 -1.13
CA TYR A 130 2.59 23.47 -2.33
C TYR A 130 1.74 22.45 -3.05
N ALA A 131 1.12 21.52 -2.33
CA ALA A 131 0.17 20.56 -2.88
C ALA A 131 -0.96 21.28 -3.66
N GLU A 132 -1.54 22.33 -3.07
CA GLU A 132 -2.54 23.18 -3.71
C GLU A 132 -1.98 23.92 -4.94
N ALA A 133 -0.81 24.57 -4.81
CA ALA A 133 -0.21 25.33 -5.91
C ALA A 133 0.12 24.48 -7.14
N TYR A 134 0.51 23.23 -6.93
CA TYR A 134 0.79 22.27 -8.01
C TYR A 134 -0.41 21.40 -8.38
N ASN A 135 -1.56 21.57 -7.73
CA ASN A 135 -2.77 20.75 -7.94
C ASN A 135 -2.51 19.25 -7.83
N VAL A 136 -1.78 18.84 -6.80
CA VAL A 136 -1.47 17.45 -6.47
C VAL A 136 -2.00 17.14 -5.07
N HIS A 137 -2.87 16.15 -4.96
CA HIS A 137 -3.36 15.68 -3.66
C HIS A 137 -2.32 14.78 -3.00
N VAL A 138 -1.87 15.15 -1.80
CA VAL A 138 -0.89 14.37 -1.05
C VAL A 138 -1.58 13.52 0.01
N GLY A 139 -1.56 12.22 -0.18
CA GLY A 139 -2.12 11.26 0.75
C GLY A 139 -1.05 10.53 1.55
N ILE A 140 -1.15 10.58 2.90
CA ILE A 140 -0.33 9.74 3.77
C ILE A 140 -0.86 8.32 3.69
N GLU A 141 0.04 7.38 3.38
CA GLU A 141 -0.30 5.97 3.39
C GLU A 141 -0.55 5.48 4.82
N ILE A 142 -1.71 4.87 5.04
CA ILE A 142 -2.02 4.19 6.28
C ILE A 142 -1.67 2.72 6.11
N HIS A 143 -0.45 2.36 6.52
CA HIS A 143 0.10 1.02 6.38
C HIS A 143 0.33 0.38 7.76
N ASN A 144 0.23 -0.95 7.86
CA ASN A 144 0.59 -1.68 9.08
C ASN A 144 1.96 -1.22 9.66
N PRO A 145 2.09 -1.07 10.98
CA PRO A 145 1.15 -1.44 12.05
C PRO A 145 0.02 -0.42 12.31
N GLU A 146 0.03 0.72 11.62
CA GLU A 146 -1.01 1.73 11.75
C GLU A 146 -2.34 1.27 11.11
N SER A 147 -3.42 1.90 11.52
CA SER A 147 -4.76 1.69 10.97
C SER A 147 -5.57 2.98 11.10
N PRO A 148 -6.74 3.10 10.45
CA PRO A 148 -7.57 4.30 10.50
C PRO A 148 -8.01 4.78 11.89
N ILE A 149 -7.72 4.01 12.93
CA ILE A 149 -8.12 4.32 14.33
C ILE A 149 -6.93 4.50 15.27
N THR A 150 -5.71 4.33 14.82
CA THR A 150 -4.54 4.47 15.69
C THR A 150 -4.26 5.92 16.04
N PRO A 151 -3.69 6.20 17.22
CA PRO A 151 -3.39 7.58 17.65
C PRO A 151 -2.55 8.36 16.65
N ALA A 152 -1.53 7.73 16.04
CA ALA A 152 -0.68 8.36 15.04
C ALA A 152 -1.50 8.87 13.83
N ILE A 153 -2.45 8.07 13.33
CA ILE A 153 -3.32 8.48 12.22
C ILE A 153 -4.31 9.57 12.65
N MET A 154 -4.78 9.54 13.89
CA MET A 154 -5.66 10.60 14.42
C MET A 154 -4.94 11.95 14.51
N ASP A 155 -3.64 12.00 14.72
CA ASP A 155 -2.87 13.25 14.68
C ASP A 155 -2.84 13.86 13.25
N TYR A 156 -2.76 13.05 12.20
CA TYR A 156 -2.92 13.53 10.82
C TYR A 156 -4.35 14.03 10.56
N VAL A 157 -5.38 13.30 11.00
CA VAL A 157 -6.79 13.74 10.88
C VAL A 157 -6.97 15.13 11.47
N LYS A 158 -6.44 15.35 12.68
CA LYS A 158 -6.50 16.66 13.36
C LYS A 158 -5.87 17.77 12.50
N VAL A 159 -4.69 17.52 11.94
CA VAL A 159 -4.01 18.52 11.09
C VAL A 159 -4.79 18.78 9.80
N ILE A 160 -5.36 17.76 9.17
CA ILE A 160 -6.19 17.91 7.96
C ILE A 160 -7.43 18.76 8.29
N GLU A 161 -8.13 18.47 9.39
CA GLU A 161 -9.29 19.23 9.86
C GLU A 161 -8.93 20.67 10.22
N GLU A 162 -7.81 20.91 10.92
CA GLU A 162 -7.34 22.26 11.32
C GLU A 162 -6.93 23.10 10.11
N THR A 163 -6.30 22.53 9.11
CA THR A 163 -5.90 23.27 7.90
C THR A 163 -7.06 23.56 6.98
N GLY A 164 -8.06 22.67 6.95
CA GLY A 164 -9.16 22.70 6.00
C GLY A 164 -8.72 22.54 4.54
N SER A 165 -7.46 22.14 4.30
CA SER A 165 -6.93 21.91 2.96
C SER A 165 -7.59 20.70 2.33
N LYS A 166 -7.94 20.81 1.05
CA LYS A 166 -8.46 19.70 0.23
C LYS A 166 -7.35 18.91 -0.47
N TYR A 167 -6.09 19.31 -0.29
CA TYR A 167 -4.94 18.74 -0.99
C TYR A 167 -4.06 17.85 -0.11
N ILE A 168 -4.41 17.68 1.15
CA ILE A 168 -3.73 16.74 2.06
C ILE A 168 -4.75 15.77 2.65
N GLY A 169 -4.38 14.49 2.75
CA GLY A 169 -5.29 13.44 3.17
C GLY A 169 -4.61 12.10 3.30
N PHE A 170 -5.27 11.03 2.85
CA PHE A 170 -4.83 9.66 3.07
C PHE A 170 -4.86 8.79 1.81
N VAL A 171 -4.01 7.76 1.85
CA VAL A 171 -4.04 6.55 1.02
C VAL A 171 -4.11 5.34 1.95
N PRO A 172 -5.30 4.85 2.32
CA PRO A 172 -5.43 3.66 3.16
C PRO A 172 -4.95 2.41 2.42
N ASP A 173 -4.08 1.63 3.06
CA ASP A 173 -3.67 0.30 2.63
C ASP A 173 -4.58 -0.75 3.28
N PHE A 174 -5.18 -1.63 2.48
CA PHE A 174 -6.13 -2.63 2.95
C PHE A 174 -5.50 -3.74 3.81
N GLY A 175 -4.18 -3.86 3.82
CA GLY A 175 -3.46 -4.70 4.78
C GLY A 175 -3.79 -4.36 6.23
N CYS A 176 -4.17 -3.09 6.52
CA CYS A 176 -4.61 -2.67 7.85
C CYS A 176 -5.87 -3.38 8.35
N PHE A 177 -6.65 -4.00 7.47
CA PHE A 177 -7.91 -4.68 7.78
C PHE A 177 -7.77 -6.20 7.88
N ALA A 178 -6.57 -6.77 7.74
CA ALA A 178 -6.36 -8.21 7.76
C ALA A 178 -6.94 -8.87 9.02
N ILE A 179 -7.66 -9.99 8.81
CA ILE A 179 -8.30 -10.78 9.88
C ILE A 179 -7.81 -12.22 9.96
N LYS A 180 -6.91 -12.62 9.08
CA LYS A 180 -6.28 -13.94 9.06
C LYS A 180 -4.78 -13.82 8.82
N PRO A 181 -4.01 -14.85 9.18
CA PRO A 181 -2.59 -14.92 8.88
C PRO A 181 -2.30 -14.75 7.39
N ASN A 182 -1.19 -14.11 7.08
CA ASN A 182 -0.65 -13.98 5.74
C ASN A 182 -0.23 -15.34 5.19
N LYS A 183 -0.82 -15.75 4.07
CA LYS A 183 -0.58 -17.08 3.48
C LYS A 183 0.87 -17.27 3.00
N PRO A 184 1.54 -16.37 2.28
CA PRO A 184 2.95 -16.51 1.92
C PRO A 184 3.88 -16.76 3.11
N TYR A 185 3.70 -16.05 4.21
CA TYR A 185 4.49 -16.28 5.43
C TYR A 185 4.20 -17.64 6.05
N TRP A 186 2.94 -18.04 6.07
CA TRP A 186 2.50 -19.35 6.53
C TRP A 186 3.15 -20.48 5.74
N ASP A 187 3.04 -20.43 4.40
CA ASP A 187 3.58 -21.45 3.51
C ASP A 187 5.12 -21.53 3.59
N ARG A 188 5.80 -20.39 3.72
CA ARG A 188 7.26 -20.38 3.94
C ARG A 188 7.66 -21.04 5.25
N ALA A 189 6.92 -20.81 6.31
CA ALA A 189 7.19 -21.44 7.59
C ALA A 189 6.98 -22.96 7.53
N LEU A 190 5.92 -23.43 6.86
CA LEU A 190 5.69 -24.86 6.60
C LEU A 190 6.84 -25.46 5.77
N ALA A 191 7.26 -24.80 4.70
CA ALA A 191 8.39 -25.22 3.88
C ALA A 191 9.73 -25.25 4.65
N ALA A 192 9.86 -24.43 5.67
CA ALA A 192 11.02 -24.39 6.57
C ALA A 192 10.95 -25.43 7.71
N GLY A 193 9.89 -26.24 7.77
CA GLY A 193 9.74 -27.33 8.74
C GLY A 193 8.83 -27.02 9.94
N ALA A 194 8.15 -25.88 9.97
CA ALA A 194 7.09 -25.63 10.93
C ALA A 194 5.89 -26.57 10.69
N THR A 195 5.14 -26.85 11.74
CA THR A 195 3.89 -27.60 11.65
C THR A 195 2.68 -26.69 11.67
N GLU A 196 1.55 -27.14 11.10
CA GLU A 196 0.26 -26.45 11.18
C GLU A 196 -0.14 -26.16 12.63
N GLU A 197 0.13 -27.08 13.56
CA GLU A 197 -0.17 -26.91 14.98
C GLU A 197 0.62 -25.72 15.58
N GLN A 198 1.91 -25.63 15.27
CA GLN A 198 2.78 -24.53 15.74
C GLN A 198 2.32 -23.19 15.17
N LEU A 199 1.99 -23.13 13.88
CA LEU A 199 1.51 -21.91 13.22
C LEU A 199 0.12 -21.48 13.77
N ASN A 200 -0.78 -22.43 13.98
CA ASN A 200 -2.07 -22.15 14.63
C ASN A 200 -1.90 -21.62 16.05
N LYS A 201 -0.92 -22.15 16.82
CA LYS A 201 -0.58 -21.62 18.14
C LYS A 201 -0.07 -20.18 18.05
N CYS A 202 0.81 -19.85 17.10
CA CYS A 202 1.25 -18.47 16.85
C CYS A 202 0.06 -17.55 16.52
N ALA A 203 -0.82 -17.98 15.61
CA ALA A 203 -1.99 -17.22 15.23
C ALA A 203 -2.96 -17.01 16.41
N GLN A 204 -3.16 -18.03 17.26
CA GLN A 204 -4.01 -17.92 18.42
C GLN A 204 -3.47 -16.91 19.43
N LEU A 205 -2.15 -16.90 19.69
CA LEU A 205 -1.51 -15.90 20.55
C LEU A 205 -1.77 -14.47 20.04
N ARG A 206 -1.71 -14.26 18.71
CA ARG A 206 -2.05 -12.97 18.10
C ARG A 206 -3.53 -12.62 18.25
N TYR A 207 -4.44 -13.57 18.06
CA TYR A 207 -5.89 -13.37 18.25
C TYR A 207 -6.25 -13.07 19.71
N ASP A 208 -5.52 -13.61 20.66
CA ASP A 208 -5.72 -13.36 22.08
C ASP A 208 -5.00 -12.11 22.58
N GLU A 209 -4.43 -11.33 21.63
CA GLU A 209 -3.73 -10.06 21.89
C GLU A 209 -2.58 -10.20 22.91
N VAL A 210 -1.99 -11.39 23.00
CA VAL A 210 -0.79 -11.63 23.84
C VAL A 210 0.33 -10.75 23.32
N PRO A 211 1.02 -9.97 24.18
CA PRO A 211 2.15 -9.14 23.72
C PRO A 211 3.24 -9.96 23.03
N LEU A 212 3.86 -9.41 21.96
CA LEU A 212 4.88 -10.13 21.17
C LEU A 212 5.99 -10.74 22.04
N GLU A 213 6.49 -9.98 23.02
CA GLU A 213 7.56 -10.46 23.90
C GLU A 213 7.14 -11.71 24.70
N GLU A 214 5.89 -11.76 25.15
CA GLU A 214 5.32 -12.90 25.87
C GLU A 214 5.05 -14.06 24.91
N ALA A 215 4.50 -13.78 23.73
CA ALA A 215 4.28 -14.78 22.68
C ALA A 215 5.60 -15.45 22.26
N MET A 216 6.69 -14.69 22.13
CA MET A 216 8.02 -15.23 21.85
C MET A 216 8.53 -16.15 22.97
N LYS A 217 8.26 -15.83 24.26
CA LYS A 217 8.61 -16.69 25.38
C LYS A 217 7.79 -18.00 25.39
N ILE A 218 6.48 -17.90 25.10
CA ILE A 218 5.59 -19.08 25.02
C ILE A 218 6.01 -20.02 23.88
N MET A 219 6.51 -19.47 22.77
CA MET A 219 6.93 -20.22 21.59
C MET A 219 8.43 -20.61 21.61
N ALA A 220 9.18 -20.29 22.66
CA ALA A 220 10.64 -20.40 22.68
C ALA A 220 11.15 -21.81 22.30
N GLU A 221 10.57 -22.88 22.87
CA GLU A 221 10.96 -24.27 22.56
C GLU A 221 10.63 -24.66 21.10
N ASP A 222 9.50 -24.16 20.56
CA ASP A 222 9.10 -24.39 19.18
C ASP A 222 10.04 -23.65 18.23
N ILE A 223 10.41 -22.40 18.57
CA ILE A 223 11.35 -21.58 17.80
C ILE A 223 12.77 -22.17 17.81
N GLU A 224 13.22 -22.77 18.93
CA GLU A 224 14.51 -23.46 18.98
C GLU A 224 14.55 -24.64 18.00
N LYS A 225 13.44 -25.37 17.86
CA LYS A 225 13.31 -26.50 16.91
C LYS A 225 13.12 -26.05 15.46
N CYS A 226 12.42 -24.93 15.24
CA CYS A 226 12.15 -24.33 13.93
C CYS A 226 12.31 -22.81 13.98
N PRO A 227 13.52 -22.26 13.72
CA PRO A 227 13.79 -20.80 13.79
C PRO A 227 12.89 -19.95 12.91
N ALA A 228 12.34 -20.48 11.82
CA ALA A 228 11.42 -19.78 10.95
C ALA A 228 10.16 -19.29 11.68
N LEU A 229 9.73 -20.00 12.73
CA LEU A 229 8.58 -19.58 13.56
C LEU A 229 8.79 -18.22 14.23
N GLY A 230 10.03 -17.92 14.66
CA GLY A 230 10.34 -16.62 15.26
C GLY A 230 10.14 -15.46 14.29
N GLY A 231 10.59 -15.61 13.03
CA GLY A 231 10.37 -14.63 11.98
C GLY A 231 8.88 -14.49 11.61
N THR A 232 8.18 -15.62 11.50
CA THR A 232 6.75 -15.65 11.20
C THR A 232 5.93 -14.97 12.31
N LEU A 233 6.24 -15.28 13.58
CA LEU A 233 5.58 -14.66 14.72
C LEU A 233 5.81 -13.14 14.74
N ASN A 234 7.05 -12.67 14.57
CA ASN A 234 7.35 -11.24 14.45
C ASN A 234 6.52 -10.57 13.34
N SER A 235 6.41 -11.21 12.17
CA SER A 235 5.63 -10.68 11.05
C SER A 235 4.14 -10.56 11.37
N MET A 236 3.57 -11.52 12.11
CA MET A 236 2.17 -11.51 12.57
C MET A 236 1.85 -10.35 13.53
N TYR A 237 2.83 -9.75 14.17
CA TYR A 237 2.69 -8.61 15.07
C TYR A 237 3.12 -7.27 14.45
N GLY A 238 3.73 -7.31 13.29
CA GLY A 238 4.26 -6.15 12.59
C GLY A 238 3.64 -5.97 11.20
N PHE A 239 4.47 -6.18 10.19
CA PHE A 239 4.16 -5.84 8.80
C PHE A 239 2.91 -6.52 8.23
N VAL A 240 2.66 -7.78 8.59
CA VAL A 240 1.48 -8.55 8.17
C VAL A 240 0.59 -8.92 9.35
N GLN A 241 0.41 -7.98 10.28
CA GLN A 241 -0.45 -8.20 11.44
C GLN A 241 -1.90 -8.41 11.02
N PHE A 242 -2.63 -9.13 11.85
CA PHE A 242 -4.06 -9.40 11.68
C PHE A 242 -4.76 -9.39 13.05
N ARG A 243 -6.08 -9.42 13.04
CA ARG A 243 -6.94 -9.34 14.23
C ARG A 243 -8.19 -10.20 14.09
N LYS A 244 -8.94 -10.41 15.15
CA LYS A 244 -10.20 -11.21 15.10
C LYS A 244 -11.28 -10.59 14.21
N SER A 245 -11.31 -9.26 14.11
CA SER A 245 -12.31 -8.50 13.36
C SER A 245 -11.75 -7.13 13.02
N CYS A 246 -12.04 -6.64 11.85
CA CYS A 246 -11.69 -5.30 11.39
C CYS A 246 -12.84 -4.27 11.57
N THR A 247 -13.88 -4.61 12.31
CA THR A 247 -15.08 -3.74 12.46
C THR A 247 -14.73 -2.32 12.93
N LYS A 248 -13.80 -2.18 13.89
CA LYS A 248 -13.38 -0.87 14.38
C LYS A 248 -12.61 -0.08 13.31
N GLU A 249 -11.74 -0.76 12.57
CA GLU A 249 -10.97 -0.18 11.48
C GLU A 249 -11.88 0.25 10.33
N LEU A 250 -12.94 -0.50 10.04
CA LEU A 250 -13.94 -0.12 9.03
C LEU A 250 -14.75 1.11 9.47
N GLU A 251 -15.07 1.26 10.75
CA GLU A 251 -15.67 2.52 11.25
C GLU A 251 -14.67 3.69 11.15
N GLY A 252 -13.40 3.43 11.42
CA GLY A 252 -12.33 4.41 11.20
C GLY A 252 -12.21 4.78 9.72
N LEU A 253 -12.27 3.80 8.81
CA LEU A 253 -12.27 4.04 7.36
C LEU A 253 -13.43 4.97 6.95
N LYS A 254 -14.65 4.70 7.41
CA LYS A 254 -15.81 5.57 7.13
C LYS A 254 -15.56 7.02 7.53
N ARG A 255 -14.89 7.24 8.65
CA ARG A 255 -14.55 8.57 9.15
C ARG A 255 -13.57 9.31 8.23
N ILE A 256 -12.54 8.61 7.72
CA ILE A 256 -11.49 9.23 6.92
C ILE A 256 -11.76 9.25 5.42
N LEU A 257 -12.78 8.50 4.92
CA LEU A 257 -13.14 8.45 3.50
C LEU A 257 -13.22 9.82 2.81
N PRO A 258 -13.76 10.90 3.44
CA PRO A 258 -13.78 12.22 2.82
C PRO A 258 -12.38 12.83 2.56
N TYR A 259 -11.35 12.27 3.15
CA TYR A 259 -9.95 12.71 3.02
C TYR A 259 -9.10 11.72 2.21
N CYS A 260 -9.70 10.66 1.63
CA CYS A 260 -8.97 9.65 0.87
C CYS A 260 -8.87 10.05 -0.60
N PHE A 261 -7.66 9.96 -1.18
CA PHE A 261 -7.42 10.31 -2.59
C PHE A 261 -7.20 9.07 -3.46
N GLU A 262 -6.68 8.02 -2.88
CA GLU A 262 -6.44 6.71 -3.46
C GLU A 262 -6.53 5.66 -2.37
N MET A 263 -6.65 4.39 -2.72
CA MET A 263 -6.61 3.27 -1.78
C MET A 263 -5.70 2.19 -2.32
N HIS A 264 -4.76 1.71 -1.51
CA HIS A 264 -3.97 0.54 -1.82
C HIS A 264 -4.79 -0.72 -1.54
N GLY A 265 -5.23 -1.36 -2.61
CA GLY A 265 -5.82 -2.68 -2.56
C GLY A 265 -4.72 -3.72 -2.35
N LYS A 266 -4.20 -3.82 -1.11
CA LYS A 266 -3.18 -4.80 -0.75
C LYS A 266 -3.67 -6.21 -0.99
N CYS A 267 -2.83 -7.04 -1.57
CA CYS A 267 -3.07 -8.47 -1.58
C CYS A 267 -1.77 -9.26 -1.46
N HIS A 268 -1.86 -10.38 -0.79
CA HIS A 268 -0.76 -11.31 -0.60
C HIS A 268 -1.01 -12.62 -1.35
N TYR A 269 -2.25 -13.09 -1.35
CA TYR A 269 -2.68 -14.26 -2.08
C TYR A 269 -4.18 -14.22 -2.37
N VAL A 270 -4.51 -14.21 -3.64
CA VAL A 270 -5.90 -14.36 -4.12
C VAL A 270 -6.06 -15.76 -4.69
N ASP A 271 -7.03 -16.50 -4.18
CA ASP A 271 -7.31 -17.87 -4.59
C ASP A 271 -8.01 -17.96 -5.96
N GLU A 272 -8.26 -19.18 -6.42
CA GLU A 272 -8.91 -19.45 -7.70
C GLU A 272 -10.38 -19.03 -7.76
N ASN A 273 -11.00 -18.80 -6.59
CA ASN A 273 -12.38 -18.32 -6.46
C ASN A 273 -12.46 -16.78 -6.43
N LEU A 274 -11.33 -16.10 -6.62
CA LEU A 274 -11.20 -14.66 -6.50
C LEU A 274 -11.53 -14.19 -5.07
N HIS A 275 -10.89 -14.80 -4.09
CA HIS A 275 -10.98 -14.43 -2.68
C HIS A 275 -9.57 -14.17 -2.12
N GLU A 276 -9.33 -13.00 -1.57
CA GLU A 276 -8.11 -12.71 -0.82
C GLU A 276 -8.24 -13.36 0.57
N VAL A 277 -7.27 -14.21 0.93
CA VAL A 277 -7.46 -15.14 2.06
C VAL A 277 -7.22 -14.49 3.43
N SER A 278 -6.55 -13.35 3.49
CA SER A 278 -6.16 -12.67 4.74
C SER A 278 -6.96 -11.39 5.00
N ILE A 279 -7.30 -10.66 3.95
CA ILE A 279 -7.92 -9.34 3.98
C ILE A 279 -9.39 -9.47 3.55
N PRO A 280 -10.36 -9.05 4.37
CA PRO A 280 -11.79 -9.28 4.10
C PRO A 280 -12.36 -8.25 3.12
N TYR A 281 -12.04 -8.36 1.85
CA TYR A 281 -12.50 -7.47 0.78
C TYR A 281 -14.03 -7.37 0.70
N GLU A 282 -14.74 -8.46 1.01
CA GLU A 282 -16.19 -8.53 1.06
C GLU A 282 -16.80 -7.64 2.15
N GLU A 283 -16.01 -7.26 3.16
CA GLU A 283 -16.42 -6.30 4.20
C GLU A 283 -15.98 -4.87 3.85
N ILE A 284 -14.80 -4.69 3.22
CA ILE A 284 -14.20 -3.38 2.92
C ILE A 284 -14.90 -2.72 1.72
N ILE A 285 -15.03 -3.42 0.60
CA ILE A 285 -15.57 -2.86 -0.65
C ILE A 285 -16.97 -2.28 -0.48
N PRO A 286 -17.92 -2.93 0.22
CA PRO A 286 -19.23 -2.33 0.46
C PRO A 286 -19.18 -0.99 1.22
N VAL A 287 -18.22 -0.81 2.14
CA VAL A 287 -18.05 0.46 2.88
C VAL A 287 -17.61 1.56 1.92
N VAL A 288 -16.62 1.26 1.06
CA VAL A 288 -16.13 2.23 0.07
C VAL A 288 -17.19 2.55 -0.97
N ALA A 289 -17.84 1.53 -1.53
CA ALA A 289 -18.87 1.66 -2.57
C ALA A 289 -20.15 2.41 -2.10
N ALA A 290 -20.43 2.37 -0.80
CA ALA A 290 -21.58 3.10 -0.20
C ALA A 290 -21.27 4.58 0.08
N SER A 291 -20.04 5.04 -0.09
CA SER A 291 -19.59 6.41 0.13
C SER A 291 -19.63 7.26 -1.15
N ASP A 292 -19.29 8.53 -1.02
CA ASP A 292 -19.11 9.43 -2.17
C ASP A 292 -17.72 9.32 -2.82
N TYR A 293 -16.88 8.38 -2.37
CA TYR A 293 -15.55 8.17 -2.93
C TYR A 293 -15.65 7.75 -4.42
N ASP A 294 -14.92 8.45 -5.28
CA ASP A 294 -14.89 8.23 -6.73
C ASP A 294 -13.45 8.10 -7.29
N GLY A 295 -12.49 7.91 -6.37
CA GLY A 295 -11.09 7.70 -6.69
C GLY A 295 -10.78 6.27 -7.13
N PHE A 296 -9.52 5.88 -6.97
CA PHE A 296 -9.01 4.57 -7.39
C PHE A 296 -8.78 3.64 -6.21
N ILE A 297 -9.12 2.36 -6.40
CA ILE A 297 -8.51 1.27 -5.66
C ILE A 297 -7.43 0.69 -6.57
N VAL A 298 -6.17 0.86 -6.20
CA VAL A 298 -5.04 0.32 -6.94
C VAL A 298 -4.65 -1.03 -6.38
N THR A 299 -4.58 -2.04 -7.23
CA THR A 299 -4.05 -3.35 -6.85
C THR A 299 -2.60 -3.21 -6.40
N GLU A 300 -2.31 -3.63 -5.20
CA GLU A 300 -0.95 -3.72 -4.65
C GLU A 300 -0.66 -5.14 -4.21
N TYR A 301 -0.10 -5.93 -5.13
CA TYR A 301 0.38 -7.26 -4.81
C TYR A 301 1.74 -7.17 -4.12
N GLU A 302 1.80 -7.65 -2.90
CA GLU A 302 3.04 -7.76 -2.13
C GLU A 302 3.71 -9.10 -2.46
N ASP A 303 4.73 -9.07 -3.34
CA ASP A 303 5.45 -10.28 -3.74
C ASP A 303 6.43 -10.75 -2.66
N GLU A 304 5.93 -11.55 -1.75
CA GLU A 304 6.72 -12.18 -0.70
C GLU A 304 7.38 -13.49 -1.14
N GLY A 305 7.30 -13.80 -2.43
CA GLY A 305 7.83 -15.01 -3.04
C GLY A 305 6.89 -16.22 -2.95
N GLY A 306 7.02 -17.12 -3.92
CA GLY A 306 6.26 -18.37 -3.99
C GLY A 306 5.09 -18.35 -4.96
N TYR A 307 4.63 -17.18 -5.41
CA TYR A 307 3.53 -17.05 -6.36
C TYR A 307 3.92 -16.18 -7.55
N ASP A 308 3.21 -16.33 -8.67
CA ASP A 308 3.43 -15.50 -9.86
C ASP A 308 2.77 -14.14 -9.71
N ALA A 309 3.57 -13.07 -9.81
CA ALA A 309 3.11 -11.70 -9.59
C ALA A 309 2.04 -11.26 -10.59
N ILE A 310 2.16 -11.67 -11.87
CA ILE A 310 1.18 -11.32 -12.91
C ILE A 310 -0.13 -12.06 -12.64
N GLU A 311 -0.07 -13.34 -12.29
CA GLU A 311 -1.26 -14.13 -11.94
C GLU A 311 -1.99 -13.55 -10.73
N GLN A 312 -1.28 -13.25 -9.65
CA GLN A 312 -1.89 -12.70 -8.44
C GLN A 312 -2.48 -11.32 -8.67
N THR A 313 -1.77 -10.45 -9.40
CA THR A 313 -2.29 -9.13 -9.80
C THR A 313 -3.55 -9.28 -10.66
N THR A 314 -3.56 -10.23 -11.61
CA THR A 314 -4.73 -10.52 -12.46
C THR A 314 -5.94 -10.95 -11.63
N ARG A 315 -5.75 -11.89 -10.72
CA ARG A 315 -6.83 -12.39 -9.84
C ARG A 315 -7.38 -11.27 -8.95
N HIS A 316 -6.50 -10.43 -8.42
CA HIS A 316 -6.90 -9.32 -7.55
C HIS A 316 -7.71 -8.26 -8.30
N VAL A 317 -7.27 -7.82 -9.47
CA VAL A 317 -8.04 -6.89 -10.32
C VAL A 317 -9.43 -7.45 -10.63
N ALA A 318 -9.50 -8.73 -11.02
CA ALA A 318 -10.78 -9.40 -11.30
C ALA A 318 -11.68 -9.47 -10.05
N MET A 319 -11.11 -9.75 -8.89
CA MET A 319 -11.83 -9.76 -7.60
C MET A 319 -12.42 -8.39 -7.26
N VAL A 320 -11.60 -7.34 -7.32
CA VAL A 320 -12.06 -5.97 -7.00
C VAL A 320 -13.17 -5.53 -7.95
N LYS A 321 -13.01 -5.73 -9.26
CA LYS A 321 -14.05 -5.44 -10.27
C LYS A 321 -15.35 -6.18 -9.97
N LYS A 322 -15.26 -7.47 -9.69
CA LYS A 322 -16.43 -8.30 -9.33
C LYS A 322 -17.15 -7.73 -8.10
N LEU A 323 -16.42 -7.35 -7.05
CA LEU A 323 -16.99 -6.79 -5.83
C LEU A 323 -17.58 -5.38 -6.02
N LEU A 324 -17.02 -4.59 -6.93
CA LEU A 324 -17.56 -3.28 -7.32
C LEU A 324 -18.74 -3.38 -8.30
N ASN A 325 -19.13 -4.58 -8.76
CA ASN A 325 -20.13 -4.82 -9.80
C ASN A 325 -19.80 -4.12 -11.14
N GLN A 326 -18.55 -4.25 -11.57
CA GLN A 326 -18.00 -3.73 -12.83
C GLN A 326 -17.79 -4.82 -13.88
#